data_8bd40f71031c0f221c4cf55213936406
#
_entry.id   8bd40f71031c0f221c4cf55213936406
#
_cell.length_a   1.000
_cell.length_b   1.000
_cell.length_c   1.000
_cell.angle_alpha   90.00
_cell.angle_beta   90.00
_cell.angle_gamma   90.00
#
_symmetry.space_group_name_H-M   'P 1'
#
loop_
_entity.id
_entity.type
_entity.pdbx_description
1 polymer ?
#
loop_
_entity_poly.entity_id
_entity_poly.type
_entity_poly.pdbx_seq_one_letter_code
_entity_poly.pdbx_strand_id
1 'polypeptide(L)'
;MNKNVSTMKTMNNNVSVKPFNFNDAVKGAKVVTRLGLDVKVITATADGKILARVLGRMADAEKWNLDGSKYSANSPHFMDLFLVA
;
A
#
# COMPACT_ATOMS: atom_id res chain seq x y z
N MET A 1 -20.24 -8.81 -17.31
CA MET A 1 -19.59 -8.76 -17.05
C MET A 1 -18.81 -8.51 -16.77
N ASN A 2 -18.16 -8.51 -16.37
CA ASN A 2 -17.33 -8.29 -15.96
C ASN A 2 -16.54 -8.10 -15.91
N LYS A 3 -16.28 -7.95 -15.86
CA LYS A 3 -15.55 -7.67 -15.66
C LYS A 3 -14.57 -7.69 -15.47
N ASN A 4 -14.44 -7.85 -15.99
CA ASN A 4 -13.39 -7.91 -15.80
C ASN A 4 -12.57 -7.03 -15.29
N VAL A 5 -12.76 -6.88 -14.51
CA VAL A 5 -12.04 -5.92 -13.73
C VAL A 5 -10.86 -6.62 -13.09
N SER A 6 -9.66 -6.16 -13.37
CA SER A 6 -8.50 -6.77 -12.77
C SER A 6 -8.38 -6.26 -11.33
N THR A 7 -9.24 -6.77 -10.46
CA THR A 7 -9.16 -6.48 -9.05
C THR A 7 -8.14 -7.44 -8.44
N MET A 8 -7.08 -6.88 -7.86
CA MET A 8 -6.10 -7.68 -7.14
C MET A 8 -6.59 -7.94 -5.73
N LYS A 9 -6.09 -8.98 -5.11
CA LYS A 9 -6.42 -9.31 -3.73
C LYS A 9 -5.16 -9.49 -2.91
N THR A 10 -5.26 -9.21 -1.63
CA THR A 10 -4.13 -9.40 -0.72
C THR A 10 -3.85 -10.88 -0.54
N MET A 11 -2.63 -11.20 -0.14
CA MET A 11 -2.22 -12.58 0.10
C MET A 11 -2.91 -13.17 1.33
N ASN A 12 -3.11 -12.35 2.36
CA ASN A 12 -3.86 -12.73 3.54
C ASN A 12 -5.19 -11.98 3.53
N ASN A 13 -6.20 -12.54 4.16
CA ASN A 13 -7.53 -11.94 4.31
C ASN A 13 -8.27 -11.74 2.99
N ASN A 14 -7.63 -12.00 1.86
CA ASN A 14 -8.27 -11.97 0.54
C ASN A 14 -9.03 -10.66 0.26
N VAL A 15 -8.45 -9.54 0.69
CA VAL A 15 -9.07 -8.22 0.52
C VAL A 15 -8.83 -7.74 -0.91
N SER A 16 -9.88 -7.24 -1.55
CA SER A 16 -9.78 -6.67 -2.89
C SER A 16 -9.05 -5.33 -2.82
N VAL A 17 -8.07 -5.15 -3.69
CA VAL A 17 -7.23 -3.95 -3.69
C VAL A 17 -7.03 -3.44 -5.11
N LYS A 18 -6.62 -2.18 -5.19
CA LYS A 18 -6.27 -1.52 -6.44
C LYS A 18 -4.91 -0.85 -6.26
N PRO A 19 -4.27 -0.41 -7.36
CA PRO A 19 -2.94 0.19 -7.27
C PRO A 19 -2.92 1.36 -6.29
N PHE A 20 -1.81 1.50 -5.59
CA PHE A 20 -1.63 2.58 -4.63
C PHE A 20 -1.64 3.93 -5.33
N ASN A 21 -2.25 4.92 -4.67
CA ASN A 21 -2.25 6.31 -5.12
C ASN A 21 -2.08 7.17 -3.87
N PHE A 22 -0.99 7.93 -3.82
CA PHE A 22 -0.67 8.72 -2.64
C PHE A 22 -1.74 9.77 -2.35
N ASN A 23 -2.23 10.45 -3.38
CA ASN A 23 -3.26 11.49 -3.18
C ASN A 23 -4.53 10.91 -2.55
N ASP A 24 -4.96 9.74 -3.00
CA ASP A 24 -6.13 9.09 -2.42
C ASP A 24 -5.86 8.65 -1.00
N ALA A 25 -4.66 8.18 -0.72
CA ALA A 25 -4.30 7.74 0.62
C ALA A 25 -4.36 8.89 1.62
N VAL A 26 -3.84 10.08 1.24
CA VAL A 26 -3.88 11.23 2.15
C VAL A 26 -5.28 11.80 2.30
N LYS A 27 -6.20 11.49 1.37
CA LYS A 27 -7.60 11.89 1.48
C LYS A 27 -8.42 10.93 2.32
N GLY A 28 -7.79 9.87 2.84
CA GLY A 28 -8.47 8.96 3.74
C GLY A 28 -8.72 7.57 3.18
N ALA A 29 -8.29 7.27 1.96
CA ALA A 29 -8.43 5.92 1.42
C ALA A 29 -7.65 4.93 2.29
N LYS A 30 -8.23 3.74 2.48
CA LYS A 30 -7.59 2.73 3.32
C LYS A 30 -6.44 2.09 2.56
N VAL A 31 -5.28 2.00 3.22
CA VAL A 31 -4.05 1.43 2.65
C VAL A 31 -3.75 0.11 3.32
N VAL A 32 -3.36 -0.88 2.52
CA VAL A 32 -2.93 -2.19 3.03
C VAL A 32 -1.67 -2.61 2.29
N THR A 33 -0.94 -3.54 2.89
CA THR A 33 0.18 -4.17 2.20
C THR A 33 -0.34 -5.29 1.29
N ARG A 34 0.54 -5.81 0.42
CA ARG A 34 0.20 -6.96 -0.41
C ARG A 34 -0.22 -8.15 0.43
N LEU A 35 0.32 -8.28 1.65
CA LEU A 35 -0.08 -9.33 2.59
C LEU A 35 -1.47 -9.09 3.18
N GLY A 36 -1.97 -7.87 3.15
CA GLY A 36 -3.26 -7.53 3.74
C GLY A 36 -3.18 -6.85 5.09
N LEU A 37 -2.01 -6.40 5.49
CA LEU A 37 -1.84 -5.69 6.77
C LEU A 37 -2.23 -4.23 6.59
N ASP A 38 -2.94 -3.68 7.57
CA ASP A 38 -3.33 -2.27 7.54
C ASP A 38 -2.11 -1.36 7.66
N VAL A 39 -2.14 -0.24 6.94
CA VAL A 39 -1.04 0.72 6.92
C VAL A 39 -1.59 2.12 7.17
N LYS A 40 -0.88 2.88 7.99
CA LYS A 40 -1.18 4.29 8.18
C LYS A 40 -0.08 5.12 7.54
N VAL A 41 -0.45 5.90 6.52
CA VAL A 41 0.47 6.83 5.88
C VAL A 41 0.64 8.04 6.79
N ILE A 42 1.89 8.42 7.07
CA ILE A 42 2.20 9.54 7.94
C ILE A 42 2.44 10.80 7.12
N THR A 43 3.35 10.73 6.16
CA THR A 43 3.67 11.89 5.33
C THR A 43 4.51 11.47 4.14
N ALA A 44 4.66 12.37 3.18
CA ALA A 44 5.67 12.23 2.13
C ALA A 44 6.96 12.88 2.64
N THR A 45 8.09 12.28 2.32
CA THR A 45 9.39 12.81 2.74
C THR A 45 9.97 13.71 1.67
N ALA A 46 10.98 14.51 2.05
CA ALA A 46 11.62 15.44 1.12
C ALA A 46 12.33 14.73 -0.02
N ASP A 47 12.72 13.48 0.17
CA ASP A 47 13.41 12.70 -0.86
C ASP A 47 12.46 11.93 -1.79
N GLY A 48 11.17 12.29 -1.78
CA GLY A 48 10.19 11.67 -2.68
C GLY A 48 9.72 10.29 -2.26
N LYS A 49 9.76 10.00 -0.97
CA LYS A 49 9.32 8.73 -0.43
C LYS A 49 8.08 8.92 0.43
N ILE A 50 7.47 7.82 0.83
CA ILE A 50 6.35 7.82 1.75
C ILE A 50 6.83 7.27 3.08
N LEU A 51 6.53 7.98 4.17
CA LEU A 51 6.75 7.48 5.51
C LEU A 51 5.43 6.94 6.03
N ALA A 52 5.40 5.68 6.41
CA ALA A 52 4.18 5.02 6.86
C ALA A 52 4.50 3.95 7.90
N ARG A 53 3.47 3.52 8.60
CA ARG A 53 3.61 2.50 9.63
C ARG A 53 2.63 1.36 9.35
N VAL A 54 3.12 0.13 9.42
CA VAL A 54 2.26 -1.05 9.33
C VAL A 54 1.65 -1.30 10.70
N LEU A 55 0.33 -1.24 10.78
CA LEU A 55 -0.38 -1.39 12.06
C LEU A 55 -0.33 -2.84 12.50
N GLY A 56 -0.30 -3.03 13.82
CA GLY A 56 -0.22 -4.36 14.40
C GLY A 56 1.18 -4.95 14.45
N ARG A 57 2.18 -4.19 14.00
CA ARG A 57 3.59 -4.59 14.12
C ARG A 57 4.28 -3.66 15.11
N MET A 58 5.29 -4.18 15.77
CA MET A 58 6.06 -3.39 16.71
C MET A 58 7.24 -2.69 16.05
N ALA A 59 7.16 -2.50 14.75
CA ALA A 59 8.20 -1.82 14.00
C ALA A 59 7.95 -0.32 13.98
N ASP A 60 9.04 0.43 13.84
CA ASP A 60 8.94 1.88 13.62
C ASP A 60 8.41 2.17 12.23
N ALA A 61 8.12 3.44 11.96
CA ALA A 61 7.71 3.85 10.63
C ALA A 61 8.79 3.51 9.62
N GLU A 62 8.36 3.12 8.41
CA GLU A 62 9.27 2.73 7.33
C GLU A 62 8.98 3.59 6.11
N LYS A 63 9.89 3.53 5.14
CA LYS A 63 9.75 4.29 3.90
C LYS A 63 9.40 3.38 2.74
N TRP A 64 8.57 3.91 1.84
CA TRP A 64 8.22 3.28 0.56
C TRP A 64 8.45 4.28 -0.55
N ASN A 65 8.54 3.80 -1.78
CA ASN A 65 8.52 4.69 -2.92
C ASN A 65 7.13 5.34 -3.04
N LEU A 66 7.07 6.47 -3.74
CA LEU A 66 5.84 7.23 -3.85
C LEU A 66 4.73 6.46 -4.59
N ASP A 67 5.11 5.49 -5.42
CA ASP A 67 4.15 4.63 -6.11
C ASP A 67 3.66 3.47 -5.25
N GLY A 68 4.12 3.38 -4.00
CA GLY A 68 3.72 2.33 -3.07
C GLY A 68 4.62 1.10 -3.06
N SER A 69 5.57 1.00 -3.99
CA SER A 69 6.48 -0.15 -4.00
C SER A 69 7.48 -0.04 -2.86
N LYS A 70 7.80 -1.17 -2.23
CA LYS A 70 8.73 -1.17 -1.10
C LYS A 70 10.16 -0.91 -1.58
N TYR A 71 10.56 -1.52 -2.67
CA TYR A 71 11.90 -1.39 -3.22
C TYR A 71 11.89 -0.93 -4.66
N SER A 72 11.16 -1.61 -5.53
CA SER A 72 11.09 -1.28 -6.95
C SER A 72 9.75 -1.67 -7.53
N ALA A 73 9.23 -0.86 -8.43
CA ALA A 73 7.97 -1.17 -9.12
C ALA A 73 8.09 -2.47 -9.95
N ASN A 74 9.30 -2.84 -10.33
CA ASN A 74 9.53 -4.04 -11.13
C ASN A 74 9.86 -5.28 -10.28
N SER A 75 9.92 -5.13 -8.97
CA SER A 75 10.24 -6.24 -8.05
C SER A 75 9.15 -6.34 -7.00
N PRO A 76 8.08 -7.10 -7.28
CA PRO A 76 7.00 -7.23 -6.31
C PRO A 76 7.51 -7.70 -4.96
N HIS A 77 6.95 -7.10 -3.91
CA HIS A 77 7.34 -7.40 -2.53
C HIS A 77 6.07 -7.49 -1.69
N PHE A 78 6.06 -8.40 -0.71
CA PHE A 78 4.87 -8.60 0.10
C PHE A 78 4.48 -7.37 0.92
N MET A 79 5.37 -6.42 1.09
CA MET A 79 5.09 -5.17 1.81
C MET A 79 4.69 -4.02 0.88
N ASP A 80 4.59 -4.24 -0.44
CA ASP A 80 4.13 -3.20 -1.35
C ASP A 80 2.76 -2.69 -0.91
N LEU A 81 2.52 -1.39 -1.07
CA LEU A 81 1.28 -0.76 -0.64
C LEU A 81 0.22 -0.82 -1.75
N PHE A 82 -1.02 -0.96 -1.32
CA PHE A 82 -2.20 -0.92 -2.21
C PHE A 82 -3.31 -0.17 -1.50
N LEU A 83 -4.29 0.28 -2.27
CA LEU A 83 -5.52 0.83 -1.69
C LEU A 83 -6.58 -0.26 -1.66
N VAL A 84 -7.42 -0.25 -0.64
CA VAL A 84 -8.58 -1.14 -0.60
C VAL A 84 -9.54 -0.68 -1.70
N ALA A 85 -9.95 -1.63 -2.54
CA ALA A 85 -10.84 -1.33 -3.66
C ALA A 85 -12.26 -1.06 -3.18
#